data_bf9466195e454e3b0a45fc245430d1c2
#
_entry.id   bf9466195e454e3b0a45fc245430d1c2
#
_cell.length_a   1.000
_cell.length_b   1.000
_cell.length_c   1.000
_cell.angle_alpha   90.00
_cell.angle_beta   90.00
_cell.angle_gamma   90.00
#
_symmetry.space_group_name_H-M   'P 1'
#
loop_
_entity.id
_entity.type
_entity.pdbx_description
1 polymer ?
#
loop_
_entity_poly.entity_id
_entity_poly.type
_entity_poly.pdbx_seq_one_letter_code
_entity_poly.pdbx_strand_id
1 'polypeptide(L)'
;MCAAQPAADFTPEPFTPPGPSIAIGKPYTLEPAPNYGDCSLDPDRKLLTDGEYTTGYFWVQKTTVGWVRGGAVVITIDLGQIEPIAGVSYSTAAGVAGVNWPMSALIMVSDDGQQWTALGDLITLSNRRGAPPPTTYRLHRFATDELQARGRYLALIVDCPPYLVVDEIEVYRGQDAWLNVAPKGRQTPLAPAEYHRTQQVLLSVQARLETDLDGILRRLDTAPVDAAGRQGLIARAEGLRAEIGAWEEVPDDFKTILPLNELHTRVYALQAPVLRAQGYDRLTAWAGHRYDTLQPLDCPAQPPAEPPTLSVRMMRDEHRAEVINLTNPTDAPVTATVTTTGLGAYTSALKLREVLPTDTRER
;
A
#
# COMPACT_ATOMS: atom_id res chain seq x y z
N MET A 1 -10.16 -31.01 -19.59
CA MET A 1 -11.22 -30.19 -20.23
C MET A 1 -10.90 -28.74 -19.87
N CYS A 2 -10.43 -27.94 -20.83
CA CYS A 2 -10.35 -26.49 -20.63
C CYS A 2 -11.79 -25.97 -20.54
N ALA A 3 -12.18 -25.40 -19.41
CA ALA A 3 -13.42 -24.65 -19.33
C ALA A 3 -13.36 -23.52 -20.39
N ALA A 4 -14.37 -23.44 -21.25
CA ALA A 4 -14.49 -22.34 -22.21
C ALA A 4 -14.47 -21.03 -21.39
N GLN A 5 -13.58 -20.09 -21.76
CA GLN A 5 -13.62 -18.75 -21.17
C GLN A 5 -15.00 -18.15 -21.46
N PRO A 6 -15.66 -17.56 -20.46
CA PRO A 6 -16.94 -16.87 -20.73
C PRO A 6 -16.74 -15.81 -21.79
N ALA A 7 -17.74 -15.68 -22.66
CA ALA A 7 -17.73 -14.69 -23.74
C ALA A 7 -17.55 -13.28 -23.16
N ALA A 8 -16.78 -12.44 -23.86
CA ALA A 8 -16.63 -11.04 -23.49
C ALA A 8 -17.99 -10.33 -23.56
N ASP A 9 -18.31 -9.57 -22.52
CA ASP A 9 -19.52 -8.74 -22.49
C ASP A 9 -19.10 -7.27 -22.72
N PHE A 10 -19.50 -6.75 -23.87
CA PHE A 10 -19.24 -5.37 -24.29
C PHE A 10 -20.40 -4.42 -23.96
N THR A 11 -21.40 -4.91 -23.24
CA THR A 11 -22.54 -4.08 -22.84
C THR A 11 -22.14 -3.27 -21.60
N PRO A 12 -22.19 -1.91 -21.65
CA PRO A 12 -21.98 -1.09 -20.48
C PRO A 12 -23.05 -1.40 -19.41
N GLU A 13 -22.63 -1.46 -18.16
CA GLU A 13 -23.60 -1.57 -17.07
C GLU A 13 -24.53 -0.36 -17.06
N PRO A 14 -25.85 -0.55 -16.82
CA PRO A 14 -26.78 0.55 -16.71
C PRO A 14 -26.37 1.50 -15.58
N PHE A 15 -26.12 2.75 -15.92
CA PHE A 15 -25.84 3.81 -14.96
C PHE A 15 -26.72 5.02 -15.33
N THR A 16 -27.41 5.57 -14.33
CA THR A 16 -28.18 6.81 -14.50
C THR A 16 -27.40 7.93 -13.83
N PRO A 17 -26.79 8.84 -14.60
CA PRO A 17 -26.10 10.00 -14.05
C PRO A 17 -27.06 10.85 -13.19
N PRO A 18 -26.61 11.43 -12.08
CA PRO A 18 -27.45 12.31 -11.24
C PRO A 18 -27.75 13.66 -11.91
N GLY A 19 -27.09 13.94 -13.03
CA GLY A 19 -27.23 15.18 -13.80
C GLY A 19 -26.25 15.21 -14.96
N PRO A 20 -26.24 16.30 -15.76
CA PRO A 20 -25.29 16.45 -16.86
C PRO A 20 -23.85 16.57 -16.32
N SER A 21 -22.88 16.05 -17.09
CA SER A 21 -21.47 16.21 -16.79
C SER A 21 -21.04 17.66 -17.06
N ILE A 22 -20.39 18.25 -16.06
CA ILE A 22 -19.74 19.57 -16.19
C ILE A 22 -18.28 19.46 -16.62
N ALA A 23 -17.78 18.24 -16.84
CA ALA A 23 -16.43 17.97 -17.35
C ALA A 23 -16.37 17.98 -18.88
N ILE A 24 -17.47 17.93 -19.61
CA ILE A 24 -17.48 17.84 -21.06
C ILE A 24 -16.67 18.97 -21.70
N GLY A 25 -15.66 18.57 -22.52
CA GLY A 25 -14.76 19.49 -23.20
C GLY A 25 -13.81 20.26 -22.29
N LYS A 26 -13.73 19.92 -21.01
CA LYS A 26 -12.81 20.58 -20.06
C LYS A 26 -11.39 20.05 -20.22
N PRO A 27 -10.37 20.91 -20.06
CA PRO A 27 -8.99 20.50 -20.13
C PRO A 27 -8.60 19.69 -18.91
N TYR A 28 -7.66 18.76 -19.11
CA TYR A 28 -7.09 17.95 -18.05
C TYR A 28 -5.60 17.69 -18.24
N THR A 29 -4.94 17.29 -17.17
CA THR A 29 -3.55 16.85 -17.17
C THR A 29 -3.44 15.39 -16.75
N LEU A 30 -2.38 14.72 -17.21
CA LEU A 30 -2.07 13.31 -16.94
C LEU A 30 -0.65 13.20 -16.41
N GLU A 31 -0.49 12.62 -15.24
CA GLU A 31 0.81 12.37 -14.61
C GLU A 31 0.88 10.93 -14.05
N PRO A 32 1.77 10.08 -14.58
CA PRO A 32 2.64 10.29 -15.73
C PRO A 32 1.86 10.35 -17.06
N ALA A 33 2.55 10.77 -18.13
CA ALA A 33 1.98 10.71 -19.47
C ALA A 33 1.62 9.27 -19.86
N PRO A 34 0.56 9.05 -20.68
CA PRO A 34 0.20 7.72 -21.17
C PRO A 34 1.36 7.10 -21.97
N ASN A 35 1.52 5.78 -21.81
CA ASN A 35 2.64 5.06 -22.43
C ASN A 35 2.25 3.72 -23.08
N TYR A 36 0.96 3.38 -23.14
CA TYR A 36 0.50 2.15 -23.77
C TYR A 36 0.11 2.40 -25.22
N GLY A 37 0.99 1.96 -26.15
CA GLY A 37 0.92 2.34 -27.57
C GLY A 37 -0.26 1.77 -28.35
N ASP A 38 -0.93 0.71 -27.86
CA ASP A 38 -2.12 0.15 -28.51
C ASP A 38 -3.38 1.01 -28.26
N CYS A 39 -3.40 1.75 -27.15
CA CYS A 39 -4.35 2.84 -26.89
C CYS A 39 -3.91 4.15 -27.56
N SER A 40 -4.67 5.21 -27.34
CA SER A 40 -4.25 6.58 -27.65
C SER A 40 -3.25 7.08 -26.58
N LEU A 41 -2.29 7.88 -27.00
CA LEU A 41 -1.48 8.69 -26.09
C LEU A 41 -2.13 10.04 -25.76
N ASP A 42 -3.29 10.29 -26.35
CA ASP A 42 -4.13 11.48 -26.16
C ASP A 42 -3.33 12.80 -26.16
N PRO A 43 -2.65 13.13 -27.27
CA PRO A 43 -1.80 14.31 -27.35
C PRO A 43 -2.57 15.62 -27.16
N ASP A 44 -3.84 15.61 -27.58
CA ASP A 44 -4.72 16.80 -27.52
C ASP A 44 -5.45 16.95 -26.20
N ARG A 45 -5.36 15.96 -25.29
CA ARG A 45 -6.06 15.92 -24.00
C ARG A 45 -7.57 16.16 -24.14
N LYS A 46 -8.25 15.28 -24.89
CA LYS A 46 -9.68 15.41 -25.20
C LYS A 46 -10.49 14.18 -24.88
N LEU A 47 -9.89 12.98 -25.01
CA LEU A 47 -10.62 11.70 -24.96
C LEU A 47 -11.29 11.39 -23.62
N LEU A 48 -10.82 11.96 -22.52
CA LEU A 48 -11.36 11.65 -21.20
C LEU A 48 -12.53 12.55 -20.78
N THR A 49 -12.90 13.52 -21.61
CA THR A 49 -13.98 14.49 -21.33
C THR A 49 -14.79 14.82 -22.58
N ASP A 50 -14.78 13.96 -23.62
CA ASP A 50 -15.50 14.22 -24.87
C ASP A 50 -16.97 13.73 -24.86
N GLY A 51 -17.32 12.94 -23.83
CA GLY A 51 -18.67 12.38 -23.67
C GLY A 51 -18.89 11.11 -24.50
N GLU A 52 -17.85 10.57 -25.10
CA GLU A 52 -17.94 9.38 -25.95
C GLU A 52 -17.46 8.13 -25.20
N TYR A 53 -18.27 7.06 -25.26
CA TYR A 53 -17.96 5.81 -24.59
C TYR A 53 -17.47 4.75 -25.57
N THR A 54 -16.33 4.14 -25.23
CA THR A 54 -15.73 3.07 -26.02
C THR A 54 -16.48 1.75 -25.88
N THR A 55 -16.64 1.05 -26.97
CA THR A 55 -17.14 -0.34 -27.01
C THR A 55 -16.04 -1.26 -27.53
N GLY A 56 -16.06 -2.54 -27.14
CA GLY A 56 -15.03 -3.50 -27.50
C GLY A 56 -13.90 -3.61 -26.47
N TYR A 57 -12.75 -4.17 -26.88
CA TYR A 57 -11.60 -4.28 -25.98
C TYR A 57 -10.87 -2.94 -25.87
N PHE A 58 -10.87 -2.33 -24.68
CA PHE A 58 -10.31 -1.01 -24.41
C PHE A 58 -8.85 -0.88 -24.80
N TRP A 59 -8.04 -1.86 -24.49
CA TRP A 59 -6.59 -1.79 -24.70
C TRP A 59 -6.12 -1.89 -26.16
N VAL A 60 -7.04 -1.95 -27.11
CA VAL A 60 -6.74 -1.90 -28.56
C VAL A 60 -7.53 -0.79 -29.30
N GLN A 61 -8.13 0.15 -28.54
CA GLN A 61 -8.93 1.23 -29.09
C GLN A 61 -8.19 2.57 -29.01
N LYS A 62 -8.32 3.38 -30.07
CA LYS A 62 -7.75 4.73 -30.08
C LYS A 62 -8.64 5.78 -29.42
N THR A 63 -9.82 5.38 -28.97
CA THR A 63 -10.75 6.16 -28.13
C THR A 63 -10.48 6.00 -26.64
N THR A 64 -9.49 5.18 -26.25
CA THR A 64 -9.07 4.98 -24.86
C THR A 64 -7.65 5.49 -24.64
N VAL A 65 -7.36 5.85 -23.40
CA VAL A 65 -6.02 6.24 -22.93
C VAL A 65 -5.48 5.16 -22.02
N GLY A 66 -4.20 4.78 -22.17
CA GLY A 66 -3.65 3.65 -21.45
C GLY A 66 -2.25 3.82 -20.91
N TRP A 67 -1.98 3.13 -19.81
CA TRP A 67 -0.67 3.03 -19.16
C TRP A 67 -0.30 1.58 -18.91
N VAL A 68 1.01 1.30 -18.97
CA VAL A 68 1.58 -0.01 -18.63
C VAL A 68 2.80 0.17 -17.74
N ARG A 69 2.95 -0.74 -16.76
CA ARG A 69 4.06 -0.74 -15.78
C ARG A 69 4.22 0.58 -15.01
N GLY A 70 3.12 1.32 -14.86
CA GLY A 70 3.06 2.53 -14.04
C GLY A 70 2.69 2.24 -12.59
N GLY A 71 2.96 3.20 -11.73
CA GLY A 71 2.28 3.33 -10.44
C GLY A 71 0.93 4.04 -10.63
N ALA A 72 0.46 4.70 -9.58
CA ALA A 72 -0.75 5.50 -9.69
C ALA A 72 -0.63 6.60 -10.74
N VAL A 73 -1.74 6.82 -11.44
CA VAL A 73 -1.89 7.90 -12.43
C VAL A 73 -2.76 9.00 -11.84
N VAL A 74 -2.29 10.23 -11.91
CA VAL A 74 -3.07 11.41 -11.53
C VAL A 74 -3.69 12.01 -12.78
N ILE A 75 -5.02 12.14 -12.77
CA ILE A 75 -5.81 12.78 -13.80
C ILE A 75 -6.46 13.99 -13.16
N THR A 76 -6.07 15.19 -13.55
CA THR A 76 -6.61 16.44 -12.98
C THR A 76 -7.41 17.20 -14.03
N ILE A 77 -8.69 17.39 -13.80
CA ILE A 77 -9.63 18.13 -14.65
C ILE A 77 -9.75 19.55 -14.11
N ASP A 78 -9.61 20.59 -14.98
CA ASP A 78 -9.89 21.98 -14.69
C ASP A 78 -11.31 22.32 -15.18
N LEU A 79 -12.26 22.48 -14.28
CA LEU A 79 -13.64 22.86 -14.59
C LEU A 79 -13.77 24.31 -15.05
N GLY A 80 -12.68 25.11 -14.97
CA GLY A 80 -12.61 26.51 -15.41
C GLY A 80 -13.05 27.50 -14.34
N GLN A 81 -13.92 27.12 -13.42
CA GLN A 81 -14.37 27.87 -12.27
C GLN A 81 -14.73 26.96 -11.11
N ILE A 82 -14.95 27.50 -9.92
CA ILE A 82 -15.42 26.72 -8.79
C ILE A 82 -16.86 26.28 -9.07
N GLU A 83 -17.08 24.97 -9.12
CA GLU A 83 -18.38 24.35 -9.33
C GLU A 83 -18.79 23.50 -8.12
N PRO A 84 -20.10 23.40 -7.82
CA PRO A 84 -20.59 22.44 -6.85
C PRO A 84 -20.57 21.04 -7.47
N ILE A 85 -20.02 20.06 -6.76
CA ILE A 85 -19.76 18.71 -7.27
C ILE A 85 -20.60 17.71 -6.46
N ALA A 86 -21.54 17.04 -7.12
CA ALA A 86 -22.32 15.95 -6.54
C ALA A 86 -21.60 14.62 -6.63
N GLY A 87 -20.85 14.40 -7.71
CA GLY A 87 -20.21 13.13 -7.94
C GLY A 87 -19.26 13.13 -9.13
N VAL A 88 -18.68 11.96 -9.35
CA VAL A 88 -17.73 11.68 -10.42
C VAL A 88 -17.93 10.26 -10.91
N SER A 89 -17.67 10.01 -12.19
CA SER A 89 -17.53 8.67 -12.72
C SER A 89 -16.21 8.49 -13.47
N TYR A 90 -15.76 7.24 -13.50
CA TYR A 90 -14.56 6.78 -14.18
C TYR A 90 -14.90 5.51 -14.97
N SER A 91 -14.84 5.59 -16.29
CA SER A 91 -15.18 4.50 -17.19
C SER A 91 -13.94 3.73 -17.62
N THR A 92 -13.97 2.41 -17.48
CA THR A 92 -12.86 1.50 -17.78
C THR A 92 -13.35 0.11 -18.15
N ALA A 93 -12.42 -0.77 -18.49
CA ALA A 93 -12.70 -2.19 -18.74
C ALA A 93 -11.59 -3.08 -18.19
N ALA A 94 -11.96 -4.26 -17.71
CA ALA A 94 -11.04 -5.25 -17.17
C ALA A 94 -11.58 -6.67 -17.22
N GLY A 95 -10.94 -7.62 -16.53
CA GLY A 95 -11.42 -8.98 -16.29
C GLY A 95 -10.76 -10.07 -17.11
N VAL A 96 -9.98 -9.75 -18.15
CA VAL A 96 -9.21 -10.71 -18.97
C VAL A 96 -7.84 -10.14 -19.36
N ALA A 97 -6.98 -10.94 -19.95
CA ALA A 97 -5.68 -10.57 -20.50
C ALA A 97 -4.72 -9.91 -19.49
N GLY A 98 -4.89 -10.17 -18.20
CA GLY A 98 -4.06 -9.55 -17.14
C GLY A 98 -4.42 -8.09 -16.83
N VAL A 99 -5.49 -7.56 -17.45
CA VAL A 99 -6.03 -6.25 -17.11
C VAL A 99 -7.00 -6.41 -15.94
N ASN A 100 -6.67 -5.77 -14.83
CA ASN A 100 -7.41 -5.84 -13.58
C ASN A 100 -8.26 -4.58 -13.39
N TRP A 101 -9.24 -4.67 -12.47
CA TRP A 101 -9.94 -3.48 -12.00
C TRP A 101 -9.01 -2.60 -11.17
N PRO A 102 -9.21 -1.25 -11.19
CA PRO A 102 -8.48 -0.36 -10.31
C PRO A 102 -8.60 -0.78 -8.85
N MET A 103 -7.48 -0.78 -8.12
CA MET A 103 -7.46 -1.07 -6.69
C MET A 103 -7.98 0.11 -5.88
N SER A 104 -7.70 1.33 -6.35
CA SER A 104 -8.18 2.58 -5.77
C SER A 104 -8.29 3.66 -6.85
N ALA A 105 -9.16 4.63 -6.61
CA ALA A 105 -9.26 5.88 -7.36
C ALA A 105 -9.60 6.99 -6.37
N LEU A 106 -8.57 7.58 -5.76
CA LEU A 106 -8.75 8.63 -4.77
C LEU A 106 -9.26 9.91 -5.44
N ILE A 107 -10.32 10.49 -4.87
CA ILE A 107 -10.94 11.73 -5.34
C ILE A 107 -10.42 12.90 -4.51
N MET A 108 -9.86 13.91 -5.18
CA MET A 108 -9.48 15.16 -4.52
C MET A 108 -10.07 16.35 -5.28
N VAL A 109 -10.41 17.41 -4.55
CA VAL A 109 -10.89 18.68 -5.12
C VAL A 109 -10.07 19.84 -4.60
N SER A 110 -10.01 20.91 -5.39
CA SER A 110 -9.33 22.15 -5.04
C SER A 110 -9.99 23.36 -5.70
N ASP A 111 -10.04 24.48 -4.99
CA ASP A 111 -10.50 25.76 -5.54
C ASP A 111 -9.40 26.45 -6.36
N ASP A 112 -8.11 26.28 -5.98
CA ASP A 112 -6.96 27.04 -6.47
C ASP A 112 -5.82 26.18 -7.06
N GLY A 113 -5.91 24.84 -6.96
CA GLY A 113 -4.87 23.91 -7.37
C GLY A 113 -3.68 23.80 -6.39
N GLN A 114 -3.75 24.45 -5.22
CA GLN A 114 -2.70 24.46 -4.20
C GLN A 114 -3.15 23.80 -2.90
N GLN A 115 -4.37 24.15 -2.45
CA GLN A 115 -5.00 23.50 -1.28
C GLN A 115 -5.99 22.47 -1.77
N TRP A 116 -5.79 21.22 -1.36
CA TRP A 116 -6.61 20.09 -1.79
C TRP A 116 -7.44 19.53 -0.64
N THR A 117 -8.57 18.95 -0.98
CA THR A 117 -9.39 18.17 -0.04
C THR A 117 -9.59 16.77 -0.61
N ALA A 118 -9.10 15.75 0.10
CA ALA A 118 -9.33 14.35 -0.23
C ALA A 118 -10.74 13.96 0.24
N LEU A 119 -11.58 13.49 -0.69
CA LEU A 119 -13.01 13.21 -0.43
C LEU A 119 -13.29 11.74 -0.17
N GLY A 120 -12.37 10.85 -0.58
CA GLY A 120 -12.52 9.41 -0.44
C GLY A 120 -12.10 8.66 -1.69
N ASP A 121 -12.32 7.35 -1.68
CA ASP A 121 -11.95 6.44 -2.76
C ASP A 121 -13.18 6.07 -3.61
N LEU A 122 -13.14 6.39 -4.91
CA LEU A 122 -14.24 6.15 -5.85
C LEU A 122 -14.57 4.66 -5.98
N ILE A 123 -13.57 3.78 -5.97
CA ILE A 123 -13.80 2.35 -6.09
C ILE A 123 -14.60 1.85 -4.89
N THR A 124 -14.20 2.24 -3.69
CA THR A 124 -14.91 1.91 -2.44
C THR A 124 -16.34 2.46 -2.44
N LEU A 125 -16.53 3.72 -2.85
CA LEU A 125 -17.85 4.35 -2.90
C LEU A 125 -18.75 3.66 -3.92
N SER A 126 -18.24 3.39 -5.12
CA SER A 126 -18.97 2.73 -6.20
C SER A 126 -19.35 1.29 -5.84
N ASN A 127 -18.44 0.53 -5.24
CA ASN A 127 -18.66 -0.88 -4.89
C ASN A 127 -19.73 -1.10 -3.82
N ARG A 128 -20.17 -0.05 -3.11
CA ARG A 128 -21.36 -0.10 -2.23
C ARG A 128 -22.63 -0.44 -3.02
N ARG A 129 -22.66 -0.13 -4.32
CA ARG A 129 -23.78 -0.40 -5.24
C ARG A 129 -23.62 -1.70 -6.01
N GLY A 130 -22.45 -2.32 -5.96
CA GLY A 130 -22.07 -3.57 -6.64
C GLY A 130 -20.67 -3.48 -7.22
N ALA A 131 -19.88 -4.51 -7.01
CA ALA A 131 -18.55 -4.63 -7.59
C ALA A 131 -18.61 -5.38 -8.92
N PRO A 132 -17.80 -5.00 -9.94
CA PRO A 132 -17.74 -5.73 -11.19
C PRO A 132 -17.12 -7.12 -10.97
N PRO A 133 -17.48 -8.13 -11.82
CA PRO A 133 -16.92 -9.47 -11.71
C PRO A 133 -15.41 -9.46 -12.03
N PRO A 134 -14.57 -10.21 -11.28
CA PRO A 134 -13.12 -10.13 -11.42
C PRO A 134 -12.55 -10.87 -12.65
N THR A 135 -13.29 -11.78 -13.27
CA THR A 135 -12.73 -12.77 -14.22
C THR A 135 -13.40 -12.80 -15.59
N THR A 136 -14.33 -11.91 -15.86
CA THR A 136 -15.01 -11.81 -17.17
C THR A 136 -14.78 -10.42 -17.71
N TYR A 137 -14.43 -10.31 -19.01
CA TYR A 137 -14.32 -9.00 -19.63
C TYR A 137 -15.64 -8.25 -19.53
N ARG A 138 -15.56 -7.04 -18.98
CA ARG A 138 -16.67 -6.10 -18.92
C ARG A 138 -16.18 -4.67 -19.04
N LEU A 139 -17.06 -3.82 -19.54
CA LEU A 139 -16.99 -2.39 -19.38
C LEU A 139 -17.66 -2.04 -18.04
N HIS A 140 -17.04 -1.20 -17.25
CA HIS A 140 -17.60 -0.78 -15.97
C HIS A 140 -17.36 0.70 -15.72
N ARG A 141 -18.35 1.35 -15.16
CA ARG A 141 -18.29 2.74 -14.74
C ARG A 141 -18.33 2.80 -13.21
N PHE A 142 -17.17 3.03 -12.60
CA PHE A 142 -17.13 3.36 -11.19
C PHE A 142 -17.71 4.76 -11.00
N ALA A 143 -18.69 4.91 -10.13
CA ALA A 143 -19.38 6.19 -9.96
C ALA A 143 -19.84 6.44 -8.54
N THR A 144 -19.93 7.72 -8.16
CA THR A 144 -20.58 8.19 -6.92
C THR A 144 -21.31 9.48 -7.18
N ASP A 145 -22.37 9.74 -6.42
CA ASP A 145 -23.17 10.97 -6.39
C ASP A 145 -23.32 11.55 -4.97
N GLU A 146 -22.45 11.11 -4.04
CA GLU A 146 -22.56 11.40 -2.61
C GLU A 146 -21.50 12.40 -2.10
N LEU A 147 -20.77 13.11 -3.00
CA LEU A 147 -19.58 13.87 -2.60
C LEU A 147 -19.90 15.15 -1.80
N GLN A 148 -20.97 15.88 -2.11
CA GLN A 148 -21.31 17.17 -1.50
C GLN A 148 -20.09 18.11 -1.40
N ALA A 149 -19.40 18.28 -2.51
CA ALA A 149 -18.14 19.02 -2.58
C ALA A 149 -18.25 20.24 -3.49
N ARG A 150 -17.16 21.01 -3.57
CA ARG A 150 -16.95 22.06 -4.56
C ARG A 150 -15.48 22.12 -4.92
N GLY A 151 -15.19 22.70 -6.08
CA GLY A 151 -13.83 22.97 -6.52
C GLY A 151 -13.77 23.37 -7.97
N ARG A 152 -12.72 24.06 -8.37
CA ARG A 152 -12.36 24.27 -9.77
C ARG A 152 -11.64 23.08 -10.34
N TYR A 153 -10.80 22.44 -9.54
CA TYR A 153 -10.01 21.28 -9.94
C TYR A 153 -10.56 20.03 -9.28
N LEU A 154 -10.69 18.96 -10.08
CA LEU A 154 -10.96 17.61 -9.58
C LEU A 154 -9.82 16.72 -10.03
N ALA A 155 -9.18 16.03 -9.08
CA ALA A 155 -8.15 15.04 -9.37
C ALA A 155 -8.64 13.63 -9.00
N LEU A 156 -8.41 12.68 -9.92
CA LEU A 156 -8.50 11.25 -9.66
C LEU A 156 -7.08 10.67 -9.64
N ILE A 157 -6.72 9.98 -8.56
CA ILE A 157 -5.46 9.26 -8.46
C ILE A 157 -5.81 7.78 -8.54
N VAL A 158 -5.57 7.17 -9.70
CA VAL A 158 -5.99 5.80 -10.01
C VAL A 158 -4.81 4.86 -9.90
N ASP A 159 -4.92 3.84 -9.05
CA ASP A 159 -3.91 2.80 -8.89
C ASP A 159 -4.41 1.48 -9.48
N CYS A 160 -3.79 1.03 -10.58
CA CYS A 160 -4.19 -0.15 -11.33
C CYS A 160 -3.00 -0.84 -12.01
N PRO A 161 -2.11 -1.52 -11.26
CA PRO A 161 -1.05 -2.29 -11.88
C PRO A 161 -1.58 -3.63 -12.46
N PRO A 162 -0.99 -4.17 -13.54
CA PRO A 162 0.08 -3.57 -14.34
C PRO A 162 -0.42 -2.70 -15.50
N TYR A 163 -1.72 -2.64 -15.73
CA TYR A 163 -2.34 -1.89 -16.82
C TYR A 163 -3.46 -1.01 -16.29
N LEU A 164 -3.52 0.22 -16.78
CA LEU A 164 -4.62 1.14 -16.55
C LEU A 164 -5.13 1.60 -17.91
N VAL A 165 -6.43 1.53 -18.11
CA VAL A 165 -7.12 2.01 -19.33
C VAL A 165 -8.37 2.77 -18.93
N VAL A 166 -8.66 3.86 -19.65
CA VAL A 166 -9.80 4.75 -19.39
C VAL A 166 -10.26 5.38 -20.68
N ASP A 167 -11.56 5.61 -20.83
CA ASP A 167 -12.11 6.35 -21.97
C ASP A 167 -12.80 7.65 -21.55
N GLU A 168 -13.57 7.65 -20.45
CA GLU A 168 -14.36 8.83 -20.09
C GLU A 168 -14.39 9.05 -18.58
N ILE A 169 -14.36 10.32 -18.18
CA ILE A 169 -14.52 10.80 -16.80
C ILE A 169 -15.57 11.89 -16.79
N GLU A 170 -16.67 11.64 -16.08
CA GLU A 170 -17.72 12.63 -15.90
C GLU A 170 -17.66 13.23 -14.48
N VAL A 171 -17.96 14.51 -14.38
CA VAL A 171 -18.13 15.21 -13.10
C VAL A 171 -19.56 15.75 -13.06
N TYR A 172 -20.32 15.38 -12.04
CA TYR A 172 -21.73 15.73 -11.94
C TYR A 172 -21.93 16.96 -11.07
N ARG A 173 -22.66 17.94 -11.60
CA ARG A 173 -22.94 19.20 -10.90
C ARG A 173 -23.81 18.95 -9.68
N GLY A 174 -23.44 19.56 -8.57
CA GLY A 174 -24.20 19.57 -7.32
C GLY A 174 -25.11 20.79 -7.17
N GLN A 175 -25.54 21.01 -5.96
CA GLN A 175 -26.44 22.13 -5.60
C GLN A 175 -25.61 23.41 -5.38
N ASP A 176 -26.13 24.57 -5.82
CA ASP A 176 -25.43 25.85 -5.67
C ASP A 176 -25.15 26.22 -4.21
N ALA A 177 -25.97 25.75 -3.29
CA ALA A 177 -25.76 25.96 -1.85
C ALA A 177 -24.40 25.43 -1.37
N TRP A 178 -23.83 24.43 -2.05
CA TRP A 178 -22.53 23.85 -1.68
C TRP A 178 -21.34 24.74 -2.02
N LEU A 179 -21.49 25.72 -2.89
CA LEU A 179 -20.45 26.72 -3.18
C LEU A 179 -20.00 27.49 -1.92
N ASN A 180 -20.88 27.60 -0.92
CA ASN A 180 -20.63 28.31 0.34
C ASN A 180 -20.22 27.37 1.50
N VAL A 181 -20.06 26.10 1.23
CA VAL A 181 -19.73 25.10 2.25
C VAL A 181 -18.36 24.46 1.93
N ALA A 182 -17.49 24.37 2.92
CA ALA A 182 -16.21 23.67 2.74
C ALA A 182 -16.47 22.18 2.46
N PRO A 183 -15.76 21.56 1.50
CA PRO A 183 -15.88 20.13 1.22
C PRO A 183 -15.58 19.31 2.48
N LYS A 184 -16.37 18.26 2.69
CA LYS A 184 -16.14 17.29 3.77
C LYS A 184 -15.03 16.33 3.33
N GLY A 185 -13.87 16.41 3.97
CA GLY A 185 -12.73 15.56 3.66
C GLY A 185 -11.49 16.04 4.37
N ARG A 186 -10.38 15.35 4.08
CA ARG A 186 -9.09 15.72 4.65
C ARG A 186 -8.42 16.79 3.81
N GLN A 187 -8.20 17.94 4.41
CA GLN A 187 -7.48 19.05 3.77
C GLN A 187 -5.96 18.80 3.80
N THR A 188 -5.28 19.17 2.73
CA THR A 188 -3.82 19.01 2.59
C THR A 188 -3.26 20.07 1.64
N PRO A 189 -2.06 20.62 1.93
CA PRO A 189 -1.31 21.44 0.98
C PRO A 189 -0.52 20.60 -0.04
N LEU A 190 -0.50 19.27 0.11
CA LEU A 190 0.24 18.38 -0.78
C LEU A 190 -0.46 18.26 -2.12
N ALA A 191 0.30 18.30 -3.21
CA ALA A 191 -0.21 17.97 -4.54
C ALA A 191 -0.75 16.51 -4.57
N PRO A 192 -1.74 16.19 -5.43
CA PRO A 192 -2.38 14.87 -5.45
C PRO A 192 -1.41 13.68 -5.50
N ALA A 193 -0.38 13.74 -6.36
CA ALA A 193 0.63 12.68 -6.45
C ALA A 193 1.45 12.52 -5.16
N GLU A 194 1.77 13.62 -4.50
CA GLU A 194 2.53 13.62 -3.24
C GLU A 194 1.66 13.10 -2.09
N TYR A 195 0.41 13.58 -2.00
CA TYR A 195 -0.54 13.07 -1.02
C TYR A 195 -0.72 11.56 -1.16
N HIS A 196 -0.94 11.05 -2.36
CA HIS A 196 -1.06 9.62 -2.60
C HIS A 196 0.18 8.85 -2.12
N ARG A 197 1.40 9.34 -2.43
CA ARG A 197 2.63 8.69 -1.96
C ARG A 197 2.72 8.65 -0.43
N THR A 198 2.37 9.72 0.26
CA THR A 198 2.38 9.73 1.73
C THR A 198 1.35 8.76 2.31
N GLN A 199 0.16 8.64 1.69
CA GLN A 199 -0.84 7.65 2.10
C GLN A 199 -0.37 6.22 1.85
N GLN A 200 0.33 5.94 0.74
CA GLN A 200 0.90 4.62 0.47
C GLN A 200 1.99 4.24 1.50
N VAL A 201 2.82 5.19 1.91
CA VAL A 201 3.80 4.97 2.98
C VAL A 201 3.08 4.67 4.30
N LEU A 202 2.09 5.47 4.68
CA LEU A 202 1.28 5.26 5.89
C LEU A 202 0.68 3.85 5.93
N LEU A 203 -0.06 3.48 4.89
CA LEU A 203 -0.70 2.16 4.78
C LEU A 203 0.34 1.02 4.83
N SER A 204 1.51 1.24 4.24
CA SER A 204 2.59 0.26 4.25
C SER A 204 3.17 0.07 5.65
N VAL A 205 3.37 1.15 6.39
CA VAL A 205 3.86 1.09 7.77
C VAL A 205 2.83 0.40 8.67
N GLN A 206 1.56 0.80 8.58
CA GLN A 206 0.48 0.16 9.33
C GLN A 206 0.40 -1.35 9.05
N ALA A 207 0.38 -1.75 7.77
CA ALA A 207 0.33 -3.15 7.37
C ALA A 207 1.54 -3.95 7.85
N ARG A 208 2.73 -3.32 7.92
CA ARG A 208 3.92 -3.96 8.48
C ARG A 208 3.77 -4.22 9.97
N LEU A 209 3.38 -3.22 10.75
CA LEU A 209 3.18 -3.37 12.19
C LEU A 209 2.11 -4.44 12.50
N GLU A 210 1.01 -4.44 11.75
CA GLU A 210 -0.04 -5.45 11.89
C GLU A 210 0.46 -6.86 11.54
N THR A 211 1.26 -7.00 10.48
CA THR A 211 1.85 -8.29 10.08
C THR A 211 2.74 -8.85 11.19
N ASP A 212 3.57 -8.02 11.79
CA ASP A 212 4.45 -8.43 12.88
C ASP A 212 3.65 -8.74 14.16
N LEU A 213 2.61 -7.95 14.45
CA LEU A 213 1.69 -8.22 15.56
C LEU A 213 0.97 -9.57 15.41
N ASP A 214 0.45 -9.85 14.22
CA ASP A 214 -0.18 -11.14 13.91
C ASP A 214 0.82 -12.29 13.96
N GLY A 215 2.07 -12.06 13.59
CA GLY A 215 3.16 -13.02 13.73
C GLY A 215 3.40 -13.42 15.18
N ILE A 216 3.41 -12.44 16.09
CA ILE A 216 3.56 -12.68 17.54
C ILE A 216 2.34 -13.42 18.11
N LEU A 217 1.12 -13.03 17.71
CA LEU A 217 -0.11 -13.70 18.16
C LEU A 217 -0.17 -15.15 17.69
N ARG A 218 0.19 -15.46 16.45
CA ARG A 218 0.30 -16.86 15.97
C ARG A 218 1.30 -17.68 16.78
N ARG A 219 2.43 -17.10 17.19
CA ARG A 219 3.40 -17.76 18.07
C ARG A 219 2.82 -17.99 19.47
N LEU A 220 2.05 -17.03 19.99
CA LEU A 220 1.35 -17.15 21.28
C LEU A 220 0.40 -18.35 21.28
N ASP A 221 -0.26 -18.70 20.17
CA ASP A 221 -1.21 -19.81 20.09
C ASP A 221 -0.58 -21.17 20.48
N THR A 222 0.70 -21.36 20.19
CA THR A 222 1.43 -22.60 20.45
C THR A 222 2.36 -22.53 21.66
N ALA A 223 2.59 -21.33 22.21
CA ALA A 223 3.48 -21.14 23.36
C ALA A 223 2.81 -21.62 24.67
N PRO A 224 3.60 -22.17 25.64
CA PRO A 224 3.10 -22.63 26.93
C PRO A 224 2.85 -21.45 27.88
N VAL A 225 2.08 -20.47 27.46
CA VAL A 225 1.62 -19.33 28.26
C VAL A 225 0.31 -19.69 28.90
N ASP A 226 0.14 -19.41 30.19
CA ASP A 226 -1.11 -19.66 30.90
C ASP A 226 -2.28 -18.80 30.37
N ALA A 227 -3.50 -19.17 30.75
CA ALA A 227 -4.71 -18.51 30.21
C ALA A 227 -4.77 -17.01 30.54
N ALA A 228 -4.34 -16.60 31.73
CA ALA A 228 -4.37 -15.21 32.17
C ALA A 228 -3.33 -14.37 31.41
N GLY A 229 -2.10 -14.88 31.28
CA GLY A 229 -1.03 -14.27 30.49
C GLY A 229 -1.41 -14.16 29.01
N ARG A 230 -2.02 -15.20 28.42
CA ARG A 230 -2.51 -15.19 27.05
C ARG A 230 -3.56 -14.09 26.84
N GLN A 231 -4.57 -14.02 27.73
CA GLN A 231 -5.61 -13.01 27.65
C GLN A 231 -5.04 -11.59 27.78
N GLY A 232 -4.08 -11.39 28.69
CA GLY A 232 -3.41 -10.11 28.87
C GLY A 232 -2.60 -9.68 27.62
N LEU A 233 -1.92 -10.63 26.94
CA LEU A 233 -1.18 -10.34 25.71
C LEU A 233 -2.12 -10.01 24.55
N ILE A 234 -3.24 -10.70 24.41
CA ILE A 234 -4.26 -10.42 23.39
C ILE A 234 -4.83 -9.01 23.61
N ALA A 235 -5.22 -8.65 24.83
CA ALA A 235 -5.74 -7.32 25.13
C ALA A 235 -4.72 -6.19 24.82
N ARG A 236 -3.44 -6.42 25.11
CA ARG A 236 -2.37 -5.46 24.74
C ARG A 236 -2.20 -5.35 23.22
N ALA A 237 -2.29 -6.48 22.50
CA ALA A 237 -2.21 -6.50 21.04
C ALA A 237 -3.37 -5.75 20.39
N GLU A 238 -4.59 -5.91 20.90
CA GLU A 238 -5.77 -5.16 20.47
C GLU A 238 -5.61 -3.66 20.68
N GLY A 239 -5.06 -3.25 21.83
CA GLY A 239 -4.73 -1.85 22.10
C GLY A 239 -3.74 -1.27 21.10
N LEU A 240 -2.65 -1.99 20.79
CA LEU A 240 -1.67 -1.58 19.78
C LEU A 240 -2.28 -1.51 18.38
N ARG A 241 -3.14 -2.47 18.02
CA ARG A 241 -3.86 -2.46 16.73
C ARG A 241 -4.75 -1.23 16.59
N ALA A 242 -5.45 -0.84 17.66
CA ALA A 242 -6.25 0.37 17.67
C ALA A 242 -5.38 1.64 17.50
N GLU A 243 -4.21 1.71 18.16
CA GLU A 243 -3.24 2.81 17.99
C GLU A 243 -2.70 2.87 16.56
N ILE A 244 -2.34 1.73 15.94
CA ILE A 244 -1.88 1.64 14.55
C ILE A 244 -2.97 2.16 13.60
N GLY A 245 -4.20 1.69 13.76
CA GLY A 245 -5.33 2.06 12.92
C GLY A 245 -5.79 3.51 13.06
N ALA A 246 -5.43 4.18 14.16
CA ALA A 246 -5.75 5.58 14.39
C ALA A 246 -4.81 6.57 13.69
N TRP A 247 -3.71 6.11 13.09
CA TRP A 247 -2.79 7.01 12.39
C TRP A 247 -3.42 7.56 11.11
N GLU A 248 -3.38 8.85 10.98
CA GLU A 248 -3.77 9.57 9.77
C GLU A 248 -2.57 10.03 8.95
N GLU A 249 -1.38 10.09 9.55
CA GLU A 249 -0.11 10.47 8.95
C GLU A 249 1.01 9.53 9.40
N VAL A 250 2.09 9.48 8.61
CA VAL A 250 3.29 8.75 9.00
C VAL A 250 3.88 9.44 10.23
N PRO A 251 4.12 8.71 11.35
CA PRO A 251 4.70 9.30 12.55
C PRO A 251 6.06 9.94 12.29
N ASP A 252 6.35 11.05 12.99
CA ASP A 252 7.61 11.80 12.85
C ASP A 252 8.86 10.98 13.21
N ASP A 253 8.72 9.98 14.07
CA ASP A 253 9.79 9.07 14.48
C ASP A 253 10.00 7.89 13.52
N PHE A 254 9.32 7.88 12.37
CA PHE A 254 9.45 6.84 11.35
C PHE A 254 10.87 6.77 10.77
N LYS A 255 11.36 5.54 10.63
CA LYS A 255 12.64 5.21 9.97
C LYS A 255 12.48 3.95 9.13
N THR A 256 13.32 3.78 8.12
CA THR A 256 13.26 2.63 7.21
C THR A 256 13.97 1.37 7.75
N ILE A 257 14.53 1.45 8.96
CA ILE A 257 15.21 0.34 9.65
C ILE A 257 14.29 -0.15 10.77
N LEU A 258 14.16 -1.48 10.88
CA LEU A 258 13.34 -2.08 11.92
C LEU A 258 13.98 -1.97 13.32
N PRO A 259 13.19 -1.68 14.34
CA PRO A 259 11.77 -1.30 14.34
C PRO A 259 11.56 0.07 13.70
N LEU A 260 10.45 0.23 12.94
CA LEU A 260 10.18 1.42 12.12
C LEU A 260 9.95 2.71 12.95
N ASN A 261 9.47 2.56 14.18
CA ASN A 261 9.21 3.65 15.13
C ASN A 261 9.01 3.10 16.55
N GLU A 262 8.66 3.96 17.50
CA GLU A 262 8.44 3.57 18.89
C GLU A 262 7.26 2.58 19.06
N LEU A 263 6.15 2.78 18.32
CA LEU A 263 5.02 1.85 18.39
C LEU A 263 5.42 0.45 17.90
N HIS A 264 6.25 0.36 16.85
CA HIS A 264 6.78 -0.93 16.38
C HIS A 264 7.70 -1.59 17.43
N THR A 265 8.47 -0.81 18.18
CA THR A 265 9.24 -1.31 19.34
C THR A 265 8.33 -1.94 20.38
N ARG A 266 7.18 -1.30 20.67
CA ARG A 266 6.16 -1.84 21.60
C ARG A 266 5.48 -3.10 21.04
N VAL A 267 5.28 -3.20 19.74
CA VAL A 267 4.82 -4.45 19.08
C VAL A 267 5.82 -5.57 19.31
N TYR A 268 7.11 -5.33 19.04
CA TYR A 268 8.15 -6.35 19.28
C TYR A 268 8.29 -6.76 20.75
N ALA A 269 8.08 -5.85 21.69
CA ALA A 269 8.11 -6.15 23.11
C ALA A 269 7.05 -7.17 23.55
N LEU A 270 5.95 -7.35 22.80
CA LEU A 270 4.96 -8.41 23.06
C LEU A 270 5.53 -9.82 22.88
N GLN A 271 6.61 -9.97 22.10
CA GLN A 271 7.24 -11.29 21.92
C GLN A 271 7.95 -11.77 23.20
N ALA A 272 8.41 -10.86 24.04
CA ALA A 272 9.23 -11.20 25.20
C ALA A 272 8.57 -12.20 26.17
N PRO A 273 7.31 -12.04 26.62
CA PRO A 273 6.64 -13.05 27.45
C PRO A 273 6.47 -14.41 26.74
N VAL A 274 6.26 -14.40 25.44
CA VAL A 274 6.15 -15.61 24.63
C VAL A 274 7.47 -16.37 24.61
N LEU A 275 8.59 -15.67 24.37
CA LEU A 275 9.93 -16.24 24.39
C LEU A 275 10.29 -16.80 25.77
N ARG A 276 9.97 -16.06 26.85
CA ARG A 276 10.21 -16.55 28.22
C ARG A 276 9.44 -17.84 28.53
N ALA A 277 8.19 -17.94 28.06
CA ALA A 277 7.42 -19.17 28.20
C ALA A 277 8.01 -20.34 27.38
N GLN A 278 8.72 -20.07 26.30
CA GLN A 278 9.46 -21.05 25.49
C GLN A 278 10.83 -21.41 26.09
N GLY A 279 11.21 -20.83 27.24
CA GLY A 279 12.45 -21.15 27.95
C GLY A 279 13.61 -20.20 27.68
N TYR A 280 13.42 -19.10 26.95
CA TYR A 280 14.44 -18.05 26.80
C TYR A 280 14.50 -17.20 28.07
N ASP A 281 15.61 -17.24 28.79
CA ASP A 281 15.82 -16.52 30.06
C ASP A 281 16.79 -15.33 29.93
N ARG A 282 17.55 -15.29 28.82
CA ARG A 282 18.58 -14.28 28.57
C ARG A 282 18.77 -14.03 27.07
N LEU A 283 19.55 -13.00 26.75
CA LEU A 283 20.02 -12.78 25.37
C LEU A 283 20.70 -14.08 24.87
N THR A 284 20.16 -14.66 23.84
CA THR A 284 20.56 -15.98 23.36
C THR A 284 21.11 -15.89 21.94
N ALA A 285 22.32 -16.37 21.74
CA ALA A 285 22.94 -16.47 20.43
C ALA A 285 22.65 -17.83 19.79
N TRP A 286 22.41 -17.83 18.48
CA TRP A 286 22.19 -19.05 17.68
C TRP A 286 22.72 -18.91 16.26
N ALA A 287 23.10 -20.01 15.65
CA ALA A 287 23.60 -20.05 14.27
C ALA A 287 22.45 -20.28 13.29
N GLY A 288 22.48 -19.59 12.17
CA GLY A 288 21.69 -19.85 10.98
C GLY A 288 22.62 -20.00 9.76
N HIS A 289 22.10 -20.44 8.64
CA HIS A 289 22.87 -20.43 7.41
C HIS A 289 22.85 -19.00 6.83
N ARG A 290 24.01 -18.51 6.37
CA ARG A 290 24.16 -17.12 5.87
C ARG A 290 23.26 -16.74 4.70
N TYR A 291 22.65 -17.71 4.01
CA TYR A 291 21.71 -17.50 2.92
C TYR A 291 20.25 -17.80 3.30
N ASP A 292 20.00 -18.13 4.57
CA ASP A 292 18.61 -18.28 5.03
C ASP A 292 17.94 -16.91 5.07
N THR A 293 16.71 -16.86 4.57
CA THR A 293 15.86 -15.67 4.71
C THR A 293 15.35 -15.61 6.13
N LEU A 294 15.94 -14.75 6.95
CA LEU A 294 15.56 -14.55 8.34
C LEU A 294 14.57 -13.39 8.45
N GLN A 295 13.43 -13.65 9.08
CA GLN A 295 12.49 -12.59 9.44
C GLN A 295 12.83 -12.03 10.83
N PRO A 296 12.48 -10.77 11.14
CA PRO A 296 12.84 -10.13 12.41
C PRO A 296 12.36 -10.85 13.67
N LEU A 297 11.26 -11.61 13.58
CA LEU A 297 10.70 -12.39 14.69
C LEU A 297 11.20 -13.83 14.73
N ASP A 298 12.04 -14.26 13.80
CA ASP A 298 12.50 -15.64 13.75
C ASP A 298 13.49 -15.95 14.89
N CYS A 299 13.28 -17.10 15.49
CA CYS A 299 14.21 -17.70 16.45
C CYS A 299 13.93 -19.22 16.52
N PRO A 300 14.86 -20.03 17.05
CA PRO A 300 14.58 -21.42 17.34
C PRO A 300 13.36 -21.61 18.24
N ALA A 301 12.65 -22.74 18.11
CA ALA A 301 11.46 -23.03 18.91
C ALA A 301 11.77 -23.10 20.43
N GLN A 302 13.01 -23.45 20.78
CA GLN A 302 13.54 -23.45 22.13
C GLN A 302 14.97 -22.88 22.11
N PRO A 303 15.45 -22.28 23.21
CA PRO A 303 16.82 -21.78 23.29
C PRO A 303 17.81 -22.95 23.07
N PRO A 304 18.85 -22.76 22.24
CA PRO A 304 19.92 -23.74 22.11
C PRO A 304 20.59 -24.03 23.44
N ALA A 305 20.88 -25.30 23.72
CA ALA A 305 21.56 -25.73 24.96
C ALA A 305 23.02 -25.22 25.01
N GLU A 306 23.67 -25.09 23.87
CA GLU A 306 25.05 -24.70 23.72
C GLU A 306 25.18 -23.41 22.87
N PRO A 307 26.17 -22.57 23.11
CA PRO A 307 26.48 -21.45 22.22
C PRO A 307 26.78 -21.93 20.79
N PRO A 308 26.45 -21.11 19.76
CA PRO A 308 26.69 -21.50 18.38
C PRO A 308 28.17 -21.66 18.08
N THR A 309 28.53 -22.73 17.37
CA THR A 309 29.87 -22.94 16.80
C THR A 309 29.82 -22.70 15.31
N LEU A 310 30.65 -21.77 14.81
CA LEU A 310 30.80 -21.52 13.39
C LEU A 310 32.08 -22.21 12.89
N SER A 311 31.96 -22.95 11.80
CA SER A 311 33.13 -23.58 11.12
C SER A 311 33.25 -22.96 9.73
N VAL A 312 34.36 -22.25 9.50
CA VAL A 312 34.61 -21.59 8.22
C VAL A 312 35.74 -22.31 7.50
N ARG A 313 35.44 -22.83 6.31
CA ARG A 313 36.47 -23.39 5.39
C ARG A 313 36.60 -22.43 4.21
N MET A 314 37.83 -21.97 3.95
CA MET A 314 38.09 -21.01 2.89
C MET A 314 39.44 -21.30 2.22
N MET A 315 39.54 -20.90 0.98
CA MET A 315 40.81 -20.93 0.25
C MET A 315 41.68 -19.73 0.65
N ARG A 316 42.93 -19.77 0.25
CA ARG A 316 43.82 -18.61 0.43
C ARG A 316 43.27 -17.42 -0.33
N ASP A 317 43.29 -16.25 0.30
CA ASP A 317 42.76 -14.97 -0.22
C ASP A 317 41.25 -14.93 -0.50
N GLU A 318 40.49 -15.91 0.05
CA GLU A 318 39.02 -15.90 -0.01
C GLU A 318 38.43 -15.06 1.14
N HIS A 319 37.36 -14.34 0.84
CA HIS A 319 36.49 -13.71 1.84
C HIS A 319 35.23 -14.53 2.01
N ARG A 320 34.89 -14.87 3.25
CA ARG A 320 33.68 -15.62 3.56
C ARG A 320 32.93 -15.01 4.74
N ALA A 321 31.62 -14.87 4.62
CA ALA A 321 30.76 -14.41 5.72
C ALA A 321 30.09 -15.61 6.40
N GLU A 322 29.89 -15.51 7.68
CA GLU A 322 29.01 -16.36 8.47
C GLU A 322 28.16 -15.48 9.41
N VAL A 323 27.06 -16.01 9.93
CA VAL A 323 26.10 -15.24 10.71
C VAL A 323 25.85 -15.86 12.08
N ILE A 324 25.75 -15.02 13.08
CA ILE A 324 25.22 -15.34 14.41
C ILE A 324 24.01 -14.46 14.65
N ASN A 325 22.89 -15.07 15.00
CA ASN A 325 21.68 -14.39 15.34
C ASN A 325 21.55 -14.23 16.86
N LEU A 326 20.90 -13.17 17.30
CA LEU A 326 20.66 -12.88 18.70
C LEU A 326 19.17 -12.75 18.95
N THR A 327 18.65 -13.49 19.94
CA THR A 327 17.24 -13.38 20.38
C THR A 327 17.20 -12.73 21.75
N ASN A 328 16.48 -11.61 21.86
CA ASN A 328 16.28 -10.86 23.09
C ASN A 328 14.90 -11.20 23.70
N PRO A 329 14.81 -11.92 24.83
CA PRO A 329 13.56 -12.24 25.51
C PRO A 329 13.14 -11.18 26.54
N THR A 330 13.75 -10.01 26.56
CA THR A 330 13.41 -8.93 27.49
C THR A 330 12.43 -7.94 26.85
N ASP A 331 11.75 -7.17 27.69
CA ASP A 331 10.77 -6.17 27.24
C ASP A 331 11.44 -4.86 26.77
N ALA A 332 12.77 -4.78 26.80
CA ALA A 332 13.53 -3.59 26.47
C ALA A 332 14.67 -3.90 25.49
N PRO A 333 15.13 -2.93 24.72
CA PRO A 333 16.32 -3.06 23.91
C PRO A 333 17.55 -3.43 24.74
N VAL A 334 18.39 -4.32 24.22
CA VAL A 334 19.64 -4.77 24.86
C VAL A 334 20.82 -4.37 23.99
N THR A 335 21.82 -3.73 24.61
CA THR A 335 23.11 -3.47 23.94
C THR A 335 24.03 -4.67 24.12
N ALA A 336 24.44 -5.27 23.02
CA ALA A 336 25.39 -6.38 23.01
C ALA A 336 26.79 -5.89 22.58
N THR A 337 27.82 -6.26 23.34
CA THR A 337 29.20 -6.02 22.93
C THR A 337 29.81 -7.33 22.42
N VAL A 338 30.30 -7.32 21.18
CA VAL A 338 30.96 -8.47 20.58
C VAL A 338 32.47 -8.27 20.65
N THR A 339 33.16 -9.21 21.30
CA THR A 339 34.63 -9.21 21.39
C THR A 339 35.19 -10.47 20.76
N THR A 340 36.36 -10.36 20.16
CA THR A 340 37.06 -11.48 19.54
C THR A 340 38.33 -11.80 20.32
N THR A 341 38.55 -13.06 20.65
CA THR A 341 39.74 -13.55 21.35
C THR A 341 40.28 -14.82 20.69
N GLY A 342 41.57 -15.12 20.89
CA GLY A 342 42.16 -16.38 20.45
C GLY A 342 42.52 -16.48 18.97
N LEU A 343 42.33 -15.43 18.18
CA LEU A 343 42.63 -15.45 16.73
C LEU A 343 44.07 -15.09 16.38
N GLY A 344 44.87 -14.61 17.36
CA GLY A 344 46.26 -14.26 17.12
C GLY A 344 46.46 -13.29 15.96
N ALA A 345 47.31 -13.63 15.01
CA ALA A 345 47.57 -12.82 13.83
C ALA A 345 46.36 -12.63 12.89
N TYR A 346 45.34 -13.46 13.01
CA TYR A 346 44.12 -13.38 12.17
C TYR A 346 43.06 -12.41 12.70
N THR A 347 43.26 -11.79 13.86
CA THR A 347 42.28 -10.84 14.45
C THR A 347 42.00 -9.69 13.49
N SER A 348 42.98 -9.18 12.78
CA SER A 348 42.80 -8.08 11.80
C SER A 348 42.06 -8.50 10.53
N ALA A 349 42.00 -9.81 10.24
CA ALA A 349 41.28 -10.34 9.08
C ALA A 349 39.77 -10.53 9.35
N LEU A 350 39.35 -10.55 10.62
CA LEU A 350 37.95 -10.64 11.00
C LEU A 350 37.29 -9.25 11.00
N LYS A 351 36.17 -9.15 10.27
CA LYS A 351 35.33 -7.95 10.28
C LYS A 351 33.95 -8.32 10.82
N LEU A 352 33.55 -7.67 11.90
CA LEU A 352 32.19 -7.78 12.45
C LEU A 352 31.30 -6.72 11.80
N ARG A 353 30.11 -7.13 11.42
CA ARG A 353 29.08 -6.26 10.85
C ARG A 353 27.74 -6.60 11.46
N GLU A 354 26.97 -5.59 11.76
CA GLU A 354 25.56 -5.74 12.09
C GLU A 354 24.75 -5.85 10.79
N VAL A 355 23.77 -6.77 10.77
CA VAL A 355 22.79 -6.86 9.70
C VAL A 355 21.53 -6.17 10.18
N LEU A 356 21.22 -5.04 9.56
CA LEU A 356 20.04 -4.24 9.89
C LEU A 356 18.89 -4.64 8.95
N PRO A 357 17.80 -5.23 9.47
CA PRO A 357 16.61 -5.44 8.67
C PRO A 357 16.01 -4.10 8.23
N THR A 358 15.74 -3.98 6.95
CA THR A 358 15.08 -2.81 6.37
C THR A 358 13.74 -3.24 5.76
N ASP A 359 12.73 -2.37 5.86
CA ASP A 359 11.47 -2.59 5.18
C ASP A 359 11.50 -1.86 3.84
N THR A 360 11.91 -2.58 2.80
CA THR A 360 11.86 -2.09 1.43
C THR A 360 10.81 -2.88 0.68
N ARG A 361 9.79 -2.20 0.16
CA ARG A 361 8.89 -2.81 -0.81
C ARG A 361 9.48 -2.65 -2.20
N GLU A 362 9.65 -3.75 -2.90
CA GLU A 362 9.73 -3.71 -4.35
C GLU A 362 8.40 -3.19 -4.89
N ARG A 363 8.48 -2.22 -5.77
CA ARG A 363 7.33 -1.66 -6.48
C ARG A 363 6.98 -2.51 -7.69
#